data_f306f8c4b8156823ba71ac9cf608ed44
#
_entry.id   f306f8c4b8156823ba71ac9cf608ed44
#
_cell.length_a   1.000
_cell.length_b   1.000
_cell.length_c   1.000
_cell.angle_alpha   90.00
_cell.angle_beta   90.00
_cell.angle_gamma   90.00
#
_symmetry.space_group_name_H-M   'P 1'
#
loop_
_entity.id
_entity.type
_entity.pdbx_description
1 polymer ?
#
loop_
_entity_poly.entity_id
_entity_poly.type
_entity_poly.pdbx_seq_one_letter_code
_entity_poly.pdbx_strand_id
1 'polypeptide(L)'
;VFCDVDLETYSFDMDTLPEEDIRIVFITHLLGLNSPIEQLKKKYPNAIFLEDICESHGVKAPNGMKRGSTGLGATFSFYYGHHMTTIEGGMICTDNEDLYELMKIKRSHGMARLLSPHLYKEAIENNPDIDPAFLFLTDGYNFRNTELNAVIGLEQLKRLDENIKLRRDNFDYFVNNVDPNLFYIPYNDPGNSSFAFPFVCKNPEDREKLKSIFDELGIEHRPIVSGNLLLHPFLKKWKDSVSVPNANKLNYGGVYIGNSQFITKDMMVKVFDAIKTKW
;
A
#
# COMPACT_ATOMS: atom_id res chain seq x y z
N VAL A 1 -13.51 -0.50 -13.08
CA VAL A 1 -14.72 -0.75 -12.28
C VAL A 1 -14.45 -0.29 -10.86
N PHE A 2 -15.46 0.27 -10.18
CA PHE A 2 -15.36 0.71 -8.80
C PHE A 2 -16.25 -0.17 -7.93
N CYS A 3 -15.84 -0.38 -6.67
CA CYS A 3 -16.62 -1.00 -5.61
C CYS A 3 -16.35 -0.25 -4.31
N ASP A 4 -17.11 -0.54 -3.26
CA ASP A 4 -16.88 0.04 -1.95
C ASP A 4 -15.68 -0.62 -1.24
N VAL A 5 -15.33 -0.11 -0.08
CA VAL A 5 -14.26 -0.62 0.78
C VAL A 5 -14.85 -1.25 2.04
N ASP A 6 -14.20 -2.25 2.55
CA ASP A 6 -14.48 -2.82 3.86
C ASP A 6 -13.81 -2.00 4.97
N LEU A 7 -14.54 -1.71 6.05
CA LEU A 7 -14.05 -0.86 7.15
C LEU A 7 -13.10 -1.57 8.11
N GLU A 8 -12.99 -2.89 8.04
CA GLU A 8 -12.10 -3.66 8.88
C GLU A 8 -10.73 -3.87 8.22
N THR A 9 -10.73 -4.08 6.91
CA THR A 9 -9.50 -4.37 6.14
C THR A 9 -8.99 -3.18 5.32
N TYR A 10 -9.82 -2.16 5.11
CA TYR A 10 -9.61 -1.02 4.21
C TYR A 10 -9.30 -1.44 2.76
N SER A 11 -9.67 -2.65 2.42
CA SER A 11 -9.56 -3.23 1.09
C SER A 11 -10.95 -3.32 0.44
N PHE A 12 -11.08 -4.07 -0.63
CA PHE A 12 -12.34 -4.28 -1.33
C PHE A 12 -13.43 -4.85 -0.41
N ASP A 13 -14.60 -4.24 -0.40
CA ASP A 13 -15.79 -4.84 0.19
C ASP A 13 -16.31 -5.96 -0.72
N MET A 14 -16.22 -7.20 -0.23
CA MET A 14 -16.54 -8.41 -0.98
C MET A 14 -18.00 -8.46 -1.46
N ASP A 15 -18.92 -7.79 -0.75
CA ASP A 15 -20.35 -7.77 -1.06
C ASP A 15 -20.67 -6.78 -2.19
N THR A 16 -19.77 -5.83 -2.46
CA THR A 16 -19.95 -4.80 -3.51
C THR A 16 -19.13 -5.07 -4.76
N LEU A 17 -18.40 -6.19 -4.78
CA LEU A 17 -17.57 -6.57 -5.92
C LEU A 17 -18.44 -6.83 -7.17
N PRO A 18 -18.00 -6.33 -8.35
CA PRO A 18 -18.74 -6.56 -9.60
C PRO A 18 -18.83 -8.04 -9.97
N GLU A 19 -19.93 -8.41 -10.62
CA GLU A 19 -20.13 -9.77 -11.19
C GLU A 19 -19.51 -9.93 -12.58
N GLU A 20 -18.93 -8.86 -13.12
CA GLU A 20 -18.26 -8.86 -14.42
C GLU A 20 -16.97 -9.68 -14.39
N ASP A 21 -16.53 -10.17 -15.56
CA ASP A 21 -15.24 -10.85 -15.70
C ASP A 21 -14.09 -9.83 -15.56
N ILE A 22 -13.46 -9.85 -14.40
CA ILE A 22 -12.34 -8.97 -14.07
C ILE A 22 -11.04 -9.58 -14.57
N ARG A 23 -10.34 -8.88 -15.45
CA ARG A 23 -9.07 -9.34 -16.02
C ARG A 23 -7.86 -9.06 -15.12
N ILE A 24 -7.87 -7.95 -14.39
CA ILE A 24 -6.78 -7.53 -13.50
C ILE A 24 -7.35 -7.03 -12.19
N VAL A 25 -6.80 -7.53 -11.09
CA VAL A 25 -7.03 -7.00 -9.74
C VAL A 25 -5.72 -6.40 -9.24
N PHE A 26 -5.72 -5.08 -9.04
CA PHE A 26 -4.61 -4.39 -8.39
C PHE A 26 -5.00 -4.10 -6.94
N ILE A 27 -4.45 -4.87 -6.01
CA ILE A 27 -4.82 -4.83 -4.60
C ILE A 27 -3.79 -4.06 -3.78
N THR A 28 -4.25 -3.06 -3.03
CA THR A 28 -3.41 -2.32 -2.09
C THR A 28 -3.60 -2.87 -0.68
N HIS A 29 -2.50 -3.22 -0.01
CA HIS A 29 -2.49 -3.54 1.42
C HIS A 29 -2.34 -2.23 2.21
N LEU A 30 -3.45 -1.50 2.34
CA LEU A 30 -3.46 -0.13 2.84
C LEU A 30 -3.09 -0.05 4.33
N LEU A 31 -2.29 0.94 4.71
CA LEU A 31 -1.85 1.21 6.09
C LEU A 31 -1.21 0.00 6.82
N GLY A 32 -0.67 -0.95 6.07
CA GLY A 32 -0.08 -2.16 6.64
C GLY A 32 -1.09 -3.23 7.05
N LEU A 33 -2.34 -3.13 6.59
CA LEU A 33 -3.40 -4.12 6.82
C LEU A 33 -3.39 -5.19 5.73
N ASN A 34 -3.70 -6.42 6.12
CA ASN A 34 -3.71 -7.57 5.21
C ASN A 34 -5.01 -7.62 4.42
N SER A 35 -4.95 -7.42 3.11
CA SER A 35 -6.11 -7.50 2.22
C SER A 35 -6.51 -8.94 1.89
N PRO A 36 -7.80 -9.23 1.60
CA PRO A 36 -8.35 -10.58 1.45
C PRO A 36 -8.10 -11.19 0.06
N ILE A 37 -6.84 -11.26 -0.39
CA ILE A 37 -6.46 -11.70 -1.74
C ILE A 37 -6.93 -13.12 -2.06
N GLU A 38 -6.97 -14.03 -1.07
CA GLU A 38 -7.43 -15.40 -1.26
C GLU A 38 -8.92 -15.47 -1.61
N GLN A 39 -9.73 -14.58 -1.03
CA GLN A 39 -11.17 -14.48 -1.33
C GLN A 39 -11.38 -13.89 -2.73
N LEU A 40 -10.61 -12.85 -3.08
CA LEU A 40 -10.63 -12.26 -4.42
C LEU A 40 -10.24 -13.29 -5.51
N LYS A 41 -9.21 -14.11 -5.26
CA LYS A 41 -8.82 -15.19 -6.17
C LYS A 41 -9.89 -16.24 -6.35
N LYS A 42 -10.69 -16.51 -5.33
CA LYS A 42 -11.85 -17.43 -5.46
C LYS A 42 -12.95 -16.82 -6.31
N LYS A 43 -13.22 -15.51 -6.16
CA LYS A 43 -14.25 -14.83 -6.96
C LYS A 43 -13.80 -14.62 -8.40
N TYR A 44 -12.53 -14.30 -8.63
CA TYR A 44 -11.96 -14.01 -9.95
C TYR A 44 -10.78 -14.94 -10.27
N PRO A 45 -11.02 -16.24 -10.49
CA PRO A 45 -9.95 -17.24 -10.61
C PRO A 45 -9.06 -17.05 -11.86
N ASN A 46 -9.55 -16.35 -12.88
CA ASN A 46 -8.82 -16.07 -14.11
C ASN A 46 -8.14 -14.69 -14.14
N ALA A 47 -8.34 -13.88 -13.09
CA ALA A 47 -7.76 -12.55 -13.04
C ALA A 47 -6.26 -12.59 -12.76
N ILE A 48 -5.53 -11.65 -13.33
CA ILE A 48 -4.15 -11.35 -12.96
C ILE A 48 -4.16 -10.49 -11.69
N PHE A 49 -3.41 -10.90 -10.69
CA PHE A 49 -3.28 -10.17 -9.43
C PHE A 49 -1.96 -9.41 -9.40
N LEU A 50 -2.04 -8.12 -9.08
CA LEU A 50 -0.91 -7.26 -8.76
C LEU A 50 -1.08 -6.75 -7.34
N GLU A 51 0.01 -6.66 -6.58
CA GLU A 51 -0.03 -6.23 -5.18
C GLU A 51 0.70 -4.89 -4.99
N ASP A 52 0.09 -3.96 -4.29
CA ASP A 52 0.75 -2.76 -3.78
C ASP A 52 1.10 -2.96 -2.30
N ILE A 53 2.40 -3.05 -2.04
CA ILE A 53 3.00 -3.28 -0.72
C ILE A 53 3.67 -2.01 -0.19
N CYS A 54 3.44 -0.87 -0.81
CA CYS A 54 4.16 0.37 -0.47
C CYS A 54 4.05 0.75 1.01
N GLU A 55 2.90 0.53 1.64
CA GLU A 55 2.67 0.76 3.07
C GLU A 55 2.66 -0.53 3.91
N SER A 56 3.10 -1.67 3.35
CA SER A 56 2.79 -2.99 3.92
C SER A 56 3.96 -3.97 3.86
N HIS A 57 5.19 -3.46 3.96
CA HIS A 57 6.37 -4.32 4.02
C HIS A 57 6.23 -5.35 5.14
N GLY A 58 6.37 -6.62 4.77
CA GLY A 58 6.33 -7.75 5.70
C GLY A 58 4.96 -8.20 6.16
N VAL A 59 3.87 -7.67 5.59
CA VAL A 59 2.53 -8.26 5.75
C VAL A 59 2.56 -9.72 5.31
N LYS A 60 1.89 -10.59 6.06
CA LYS A 60 1.87 -12.04 5.80
C LYS A 60 0.47 -12.55 5.49
N ALA A 61 0.40 -13.44 4.52
CA ALA A 61 -0.77 -14.26 4.26
C ALA A 61 -1.04 -15.24 5.43
N PRO A 62 -2.25 -15.81 5.55
CA PRO A 62 -2.57 -16.82 6.58
C PRO A 62 -1.64 -18.04 6.59
N ASN A 63 -1.04 -18.38 5.46
CA ASN A 63 -0.06 -19.47 5.35
C ASN A 63 1.37 -19.06 5.73
N GLY A 64 1.57 -17.83 6.19
CA GLY A 64 2.87 -17.29 6.61
C GLY A 64 3.73 -16.71 5.47
N MET A 65 3.33 -16.83 4.21
CA MET A 65 4.05 -16.21 3.09
C MET A 65 3.95 -14.68 3.16
N LYS A 66 5.02 -13.97 2.84
CA LYS A 66 5.00 -12.51 2.74
C LYS A 66 4.13 -12.09 1.54
N ARG A 67 3.27 -11.08 1.76
CA ARG A 67 2.56 -10.43 0.65
C ARG A 67 3.56 -9.78 -0.30
N GLY A 68 3.12 -9.63 -1.56
CA GLY A 68 4.01 -9.24 -2.66
C GLY A 68 4.59 -10.45 -3.41
N SER A 69 4.33 -11.67 -2.94
CA SER A 69 4.73 -12.92 -3.60
C SER A 69 3.52 -13.77 -4.05
N THR A 70 2.31 -13.24 -3.96
CA THR A 70 1.09 -13.99 -4.24
C THR A 70 0.42 -13.63 -5.57
N GLY A 71 0.80 -12.50 -6.19
CA GLY A 71 0.36 -12.05 -7.51
C GLY A 71 1.42 -12.24 -8.61
N LEU A 72 1.12 -11.73 -9.82
CA LEU A 72 2.07 -11.68 -10.94
C LEU A 72 3.27 -10.78 -10.62
N GLY A 73 3.06 -9.74 -9.82
CA GLY A 73 4.10 -8.83 -9.38
C GLY A 73 3.61 -7.92 -8.27
N ALA A 74 4.55 -7.26 -7.61
CA ALA A 74 4.27 -6.36 -6.51
C ALA A 74 5.14 -5.10 -6.55
N THR A 75 4.54 -3.99 -6.10
CA THR A 75 5.23 -2.70 -5.95
C THR A 75 5.58 -2.44 -4.49
N PHE A 76 6.77 -1.89 -4.26
CA PHE A 76 7.28 -1.49 -2.96
C PHE A 76 7.75 -0.04 -3.03
N SER A 77 7.46 0.74 -2.01
CA SER A 77 7.97 2.10 -1.86
C SER A 77 9.02 2.17 -0.76
N PHE A 78 10.08 2.90 -1.03
CA PHE A 78 11.12 3.21 -0.06
C PHE A 78 11.16 4.70 0.27
N TYR A 79 10.00 5.36 0.18
CA TYR A 79 9.80 6.72 0.64
C TYR A 79 10.14 6.85 2.13
N TYR A 80 10.57 8.03 2.56
CA TYR A 80 11.14 8.20 3.91
C TYR A 80 10.19 7.80 5.05
N GLY A 81 8.88 7.93 4.87
CA GLY A 81 7.86 7.61 5.87
C GLY A 81 7.46 6.13 5.96
N HIS A 82 7.96 5.26 5.06
CA HIS A 82 7.57 3.86 5.03
C HIS A 82 8.34 2.98 6.02
N HIS A 83 8.05 1.67 6.06
CA HIS A 83 8.67 0.73 7.01
C HIS A 83 10.19 0.66 6.90
N MET A 84 10.70 0.81 5.68
CA MET A 84 12.12 1.05 5.39
C MET A 84 12.24 2.15 4.34
N THR A 85 13.33 2.89 4.37
CA THR A 85 13.50 4.04 3.48
C THR A 85 14.84 4.01 2.77
N THR A 86 14.85 4.52 1.54
CA THR A 86 16.05 4.92 0.82
C THR A 86 16.05 6.43 0.54
N ILE A 87 15.35 7.21 1.37
CA ILE A 87 14.98 8.62 1.21
C ILE A 87 13.86 8.72 0.19
N GLU A 88 14.16 8.49 -1.06
CA GLU A 88 13.26 8.23 -2.17
C GLU A 88 13.66 6.92 -2.83
N GLY A 89 12.69 6.19 -3.38
CA GLY A 89 12.96 4.95 -4.10
C GLY A 89 11.75 4.03 -4.14
N GLY A 90 11.90 2.98 -4.92
CA GLY A 90 10.89 1.94 -5.05
C GLY A 90 11.45 0.72 -5.76
N MET A 91 10.71 -0.36 -5.69
CA MET A 91 11.05 -1.63 -6.30
C MET A 91 9.80 -2.31 -6.84
N ILE A 92 9.94 -3.03 -7.94
CA ILE A 92 8.92 -3.97 -8.42
C ILE A 92 9.55 -5.35 -8.40
N CYS A 93 8.82 -6.32 -7.82
CA CYS A 93 9.21 -7.72 -7.77
C CYS A 93 8.25 -8.57 -8.59
N THR A 94 8.79 -9.55 -9.31
CA THR A 94 8.03 -10.54 -10.06
C THR A 94 8.88 -11.81 -10.26
N ASP A 95 8.23 -12.96 -10.31
CA ASP A 95 8.84 -14.24 -10.72
C ASP A 95 8.63 -14.53 -12.21
N ASN A 96 7.92 -13.64 -12.94
CA ASN A 96 7.71 -13.76 -14.37
C ASN A 96 8.87 -13.09 -15.13
N GLU A 97 9.63 -13.91 -15.87
CA GLU A 97 10.84 -13.47 -16.58
C GLU A 97 10.53 -12.44 -17.69
N ASP A 98 9.47 -12.66 -18.48
CA ASP A 98 9.07 -11.74 -19.54
C ASP A 98 8.69 -10.36 -18.98
N LEU A 99 7.93 -10.33 -17.88
CA LEU A 99 7.57 -9.10 -17.21
C LEU A 99 8.80 -8.41 -16.62
N TYR A 100 9.71 -9.16 -16.02
CA TYR A 100 10.97 -8.64 -15.49
C TYR A 100 11.82 -7.97 -16.58
N GLU A 101 12.02 -8.63 -17.71
CA GLU A 101 12.79 -8.10 -18.84
C GLU A 101 12.11 -6.85 -19.42
N LEU A 102 10.78 -6.87 -19.60
CA LEU A 102 10.03 -5.71 -20.07
C LEU A 102 10.15 -4.51 -19.11
N MET A 103 10.04 -4.72 -17.80
CA MET A 103 10.18 -3.66 -16.80
C MET A 103 11.59 -3.08 -16.76
N LYS A 104 12.63 -3.91 -16.94
CA LYS A 104 14.02 -3.44 -17.02
C LYS A 104 14.23 -2.43 -18.14
N ILE A 105 13.73 -2.72 -19.32
CA ILE A 105 13.88 -1.79 -20.46
C ILE A 105 12.95 -0.58 -20.32
N LYS A 106 11.68 -0.78 -19.89
CA LYS A 106 10.72 0.33 -19.73
C LYS A 106 11.16 1.37 -18.70
N ARG A 107 11.78 0.98 -17.59
CA ARG A 107 12.32 1.95 -16.61
C ARG A 107 13.46 2.80 -17.14
N SER A 108 14.06 2.41 -18.27
CA SER A 108 15.22 3.08 -18.87
C SER A 108 15.04 3.23 -20.39
N HIS A 109 14.11 4.07 -20.77
CA HIS A 109 13.87 4.55 -22.14
C HIS A 109 13.40 3.48 -23.14
N GLY A 110 13.19 2.23 -22.77
CA GLY A 110 12.89 1.13 -23.70
C GLY A 110 14.14 0.53 -24.37
N MET A 111 15.34 0.77 -23.83
CA MET A 111 16.62 0.36 -24.42
C MET A 111 16.88 -1.13 -24.32
N ALA A 112 17.13 -1.78 -25.46
CA ALA A 112 17.44 -3.22 -25.58
C ALA A 112 18.68 -3.64 -24.77
N ARG A 113 19.69 -2.79 -24.62
CA ARG A 113 20.96 -3.10 -23.93
C ARG A 113 20.81 -3.49 -22.46
N LEU A 114 19.62 -3.32 -21.88
CA LEU A 114 19.31 -3.74 -20.51
C LEU A 114 18.71 -5.14 -20.43
N LEU A 115 18.38 -5.75 -21.56
CA LEU A 115 17.93 -7.15 -21.61
C LEU A 115 19.01 -8.11 -21.16
N SER A 116 18.61 -9.32 -20.82
CA SER A 116 19.52 -10.45 -20.63
C SER A 116 20.32 -10.71 -21.90
N PRO A 117 21.57 -11.22 -21.83
CA PRO A 117 22.47 -11.30 -22.97
C PRO A 117 21.90 -12.00 -24.19
N HIS A 118 21.14 -13.08 -24.01
CA HIS A 118 20.51 -13.82 -25.11
C HIS A 118 19.41 -13.01 -25.82
N LEU A 119 18.53 -12.33 -25.06
CA LEU A 119 17.48 -11.47 -25.61
C LEU A 119 18.06 -10.22 -26.27
N TYR A 120 19.13 -9.66 -25.71
CA TYR A 120 19.83 -8.52 -26.35
C TYR A 120 20.44 -8.92 -27.70
N LYS A 121 21.06 -10.09 -27.78
CA LYS A 121 21.61 -10.63 -29.05
C LYS A 121 20.49 -10.81 -30.06
N GLU A 122 19.39 -11.45 -29.70
CA GLU A 122 18.22 -11.62 -30.57
C GLU A 122 17.66 -10.27 -31.05
N ALA A 123 17.57 -9.29 -30.17
CA ALA A 123 17.09 -7.95 -30.49
C ALA A 123 18.00 -7.27 -31.57
N ILE A 124 19.31 -7.42 -31.48
CA ILE A 124 20.27 -6.90 -32.48
C ILE A 124 20.10 -7.61 -33.83
N GLU A 125 20.04 -8.93 -33.82
CA GLU A 125 19.89 -9.74 -35.04
C GLU A 125 18.58 -9.41 -35.78
N ASN A 126 17.51 -9.11 -35.04
CA ASN A 126 16.22 -8.71 -35.63
C ASN A 126 16.17 -7.23 -36.11
N ASN A 127 17.16 -6.41 -35.76
CA ASN A 127 17.21 -4.99 -36.11
C ASN A 127 18.60 -4.57 -36.63
N PRO A 128 19.08 -5.16 -37.75
CA PRO A 128 20.49 -4.99 -38.23
C PRO A 128 20.82 -3.57 -38.68
N ASP A 129 19.82 -2.77 -39.02
CA ASP A 129 20.00 -1.38 -39.53
C ASP A 129 20.10 -0.33 -38.38
N ILE A 130 19.98 -0.76 -37.11
CA ILE A 130 20.01 0.15 -35.95
C ILE A 130 21.28 -0.11 -35.13
N ASP A 131 21.96 0.99 -34.72
CA ASP A 131 23.09 0.88 -33.83
C ASP A 131 22.65 0.21 -32.50
N PRO A 132 23.23 -0.91 -32.08
CA PRO A 132 22.86 -1.64 -30.90
C PRO A 132 22.90 -0.80 -29.61
N ALA A 133 23.77 0.21 -29.53
CA ALA A 133 23.88 1.08 -28.36
C ALA A 133 22.63 1.94 -28.12
N PHE A 134 21.87 2.20 -29.20
CA PHE A 134 20.64 3.02 -29.16
C PHE A 134 19.44 2.30 -29.79
N LEU A 135 19.40 0.98 -29.67
CA LEU A 135 18.24 0.19 -30.04
C LEU A 135 17.15 0.31 -28.97
N PHE A 136 15.99 0.86 -29.33
CA PHE A 136 14.81 1.00 -28.49
C PHE A 136 13.75 0.02 -29.01
N LEU A 137 13.31 -0.89 -28.13
CA LEU A 137 12.31 -1.92 -28.47
C LEU A 137 10.89 -1.50 -28.14
N THR A 138 10.73 -0.53 -27.26
CA THR A 138 9.43 -0.03 -26.83
C THR A 138 9.57 1.42 -26.34
N ASP A 139 8.45 2.09 -26.12
CA ASP A 139 8.40 3.30 -25.29
C ASP A 139 8.89 3.00 -23.87
N GLY A 140 9.39 4.01 -23.18
CA GLY A 140 9.91 3.83 -21.82
C GLY A 140 10.00 5.13 -21.05
N TYR A 141 10.33 4.97 -19.77
CA TYR A 141 10.49 6.05 -18.81
C TYR A 141 11.96 6.22 -18.44
N ASN A 142 12.26 7.26 -17.68
CA ASN A 142 13.57 7.43 -17.04
C ASN A 142 13.40 7.33 -15.51
N PHE A 143 13.18 6.12 -14.99
CA PHE A 143 12.94 5.82 -13.58
C PHE A 143 14.14 5.13 -12.92
N ARG A 144 15.34 5.50 -13.33
CA ARG A 144 16.56 4.91 -12.76
C ARG A 144 16.78 5.40 -11.34
N ASN A 145 17.09 4.46 -10.45
CA ASN A 145 17.54 4.74 -9.09
C ASN A 145 19.08 4.79 -9.05
N THR A 146 19.65 5.17 -7.92
CA THR A 146 21.10 5.24 -7.69
C THR A 146 21.55 4.16 -6.71
N GLU A 147 22.83 3.76 -6.80
CA GLU A 147 23.43 2.82 -5.86
C GLU A 147 23.49 3.37 -4.43
N LEU A 148 23.54 4.69 -4.25
CA LEU A 148 23.47 5.34 -2.95
C LEU A 148 22.19 4.97 -2.19
N ASN A 149 21.05 5.00 -2.88
CA ASN A 149 19.78 4.57 -2.31
C ASN A 149 19.82 3.08 -1.92
N ALA A 150 20.43 2.23 -2.76
CA ALA A 150 20.56 0.80 -2.47
C ALA A 150 21.39 0.52 -1.21
N VAL A 151 22.48 1.26 -1.00
CA VAL A 151 23.32 1.14 0.22
C VAL A 151 22.50 1.46 1.48
N ILE A 152 21.72 2.54 1.45
CA ILE A 152 20.82 2.89 2.56
C ILE A 152 19.79 1.80 2.78
N GLY A 153 19.18 1.28 1.70
CA GLY A 153 18.17 0.22 1.75
C GLY A 153 18.69 -1.07 2.37
N LEU A 154 19.91 -1.48 2.03
CA LEU A 154 20.54 -2.67 2.61
C LEU A 154 20.73 -2.55 4.14
N GLU A 155 21.09 -1.36 4.65
CA GLU A 155 21.19 -1.12 6.08
C GLU A 155 19.81 -1.08 6.77
N GLN A 156 18.79 -0.54 6.10
CA GLN A 156 17.41 -0.55 6.61
C GLN A 156 16.83 -1.97 6.67
N LEU A 157 17.13 -2.80 5.67
CA LEU A 157 16.62 -4.16 5.56
C LEU A 157 17.04 -5.04 6.74
N LYS A 158 18.24 -4.83 7.30
CA LYS A 158 18.77 -5.59 8.44
C LYS A 158 17.90 -5.53 9.70
N ARG A 159 17.13 -4.46 9.88
CA ARG A 159 16.27 -4.20 11.05
C ARG A 159 14.78 -4.20 10.72
N LEU A 160 14.41 -4.46 9.45
CA LEU A 160 13.03 -4.37 8.99
C LEU A 160 12.10 -5.32 9.76
N ASP A 161 12.48 -6.59 9.92
CA ASP A 161 11.63 -7.60 10.58
C ASP A 161 11.41 -7.26 12.08
N GLU A 162 12.41 -6.73 12.78
CA GLU A 162 12.29 -6.25 14.15
C GLU A 162 11.37 -5.02 14.24
N ASN A 163 11.55 -4.05 13.36
CA ASN A 163 10.70 -2.87 13.30
C ASN A 163 9.23 -3.23 13.02
N ILE A 164 8.99 -4.19 12.12
CA ILE A 164 7.63 -4.69 11.84
C ILE A 164 7.03 -5.33 13.10
N LYS A 165 7.81 -6.13 13.83
CA LYS A 165 7.34 -6.72 15.09
C LYS A 165 6.90 -5.65 16.09
N LEU A 166 7.72 -4.62 16.31
CA LEU A 166 7.39 -3.50 17.21
C LEU A 166 6.10 -2.76 16.75
N ARG A 167 5.96 -2.50 15.46
CA ARG A 167 4.75 -1.88 14.90
C ARG A 167 3.50 -2.74 15.13
N ARG A 168 3.61 -4.06 15.01
CA ARG A 168 2.51 -5.00 15.29
C ARG A 168 2.15 -5.00 16.77
N ASP A 169 3.14 -5.09 17.67
CA ASP A 169 2.91 -5.04 19.12
C ASP A 169 2.20 -3.73 19.52
N ASN A 170 2.54 -2.62 18.88
CA ASN A 170 1.87 -1.34 19.05
C ASN A 170 0.42 -1.36 18.50
N PHE A 171 0.20 -1.99 17.35
CA PHE A 171 -1.12 -2.08 16.75
C PHE A 171 -2.05 -2.97 17.56
N ASP A 172 -1.54 -4.09 18.10
CA ASP A 172 -2.28 -4.93 19.04
C ASP A 172 -2.73 -4.11 20.25
N TYR A 173 -1.82 -3.30 20.79
CA TYR A 173 -2.19 -2.40 21.89
C TYR A 173 -3.24 -1.36 21.49
N PHE A 174 -3.11 -0.77 20.30
CA PHE A 174 -4.07 0.19 19.75
C PHE A 174 -5.47 -0.42 19.66
N VAL A 175 -5.63 -1.55 18.98
CA VAL A 175 -6.93 -2.20 18.77
C VAL A 175 -7.61 -2.58 20.09
N ASN A 176 -6.82 -3.00 21.08
CA ASN A 176 -7.34 -3.40 22.40
C ASN A 176 -7.73 -2.22 23.31
N ASN A 177 -7.35 -0.98 22.97
CA ASN A 177 -7.58 0.19 23.84
C ASN A 177 -8.38 1.32 23.16
N VAL A 178 -8.56 1.30 21.84
CA VAL A 178 -9.40 2.27 21.14
C VAL A 178 -10.88 2.01 21.46
N ASP A 179 -11.66 3.07 21.72
CA ASP A 179 -13.07 2.93 22.10
C ASP A 179 -13.96 2.53 20.93
N PRO A 180 -14.55 1.32 20.93
CA PRO A 180 -15.42 0.85 19.85
C PRO A 180 -16.76 1.60 19.76
N ASN A 181 -17.13 2.40 20.75
CA ASN A 181 -18.33 3.23 20.67
C ASN A 181 -18.10 4.47 19.81
N LEU A 182 -16.87 4.98 19.78
CA LEU A 182 -16.48 6.19 19.08
C LEU A 182 -15.97 5.92 17.67
N PHE A 183 -15.27 4.79 17.45
CA PHE A 183 -14.54 4.50 16.23
C PHE A 183 -14.95 3.16 15.60
N TYR A 184 -14.83 3.07 14.26
CA TYR A 184 -14.75 1.80 13.56
C TYR A 184 -13.36 1.23 13.76
N ILE A 185 -13.27 -0.02 14.20
CA ILE A 185 -12.00 -0.66 14.54
C ILE A 185 -11.56 -1.56 13.40
N PRO A 186 -10.34 -1.42 12.87
CA PRO A 186 -9.82 -2.33 11.87
C PRO A 186 -9.60 -3.74 12.44
N TYR A 187 -9.74 -4.74 11.58
CA TYR A 187 -9.47 -6.12 11.96
C TYR A 187 -7.98 -6.32 12.28
N ASN A 188 -7.73 -6.87 13.46
CA ASN A 188 -6.37 -7.16 13.92
C ASN A 188 -5.88 -8.51 13.36
N ASP A 189 -5.59 -8.56 12.06
CA ASP A 189 -5.01 -9.74 11.42
C ASP A 189 -3.57 -9.98 11.94
N PRO A 190 -3.23 -11.23 12.34
CA PRO A 190 -1.87 -11.56 12.80
C PRO A 190 -0.79 -11.30 11.73
N GLY A 191 -1.17 -11.20 10.46
CA GLY A 191 -0.29 -10.90 9.34
C GLY A 191 -0.02 -9.41 9.11
N ASN A 192 -0.75 -8.50 9.76
CA ASN A 192 -0.56 -7.04 9.57
C ASN A 192 0.86 -6.60 9.88
N SER A 193 1.36 -5.58 9.20
CA SER A 193 2.64 -4.90 9.50
C SER A 193 2.45 -3.51 10.11
N SER A 194 1.22 -3.01 10.09
CA SER A 194 0.77 -1.74 10.67
C SER A 194 1.68 -0.53 10.39
N PHE A 195 1.34 0.19 9.35
CA PHE A 195 1.99 1.45 9.00
C PHE A 195 1.54 2.61 9.90
N ALA A 196 0.28 2.60 10.32
CA ALA A 196 -0.36 3.69 11.04
C ALA A 196 -1.45 3.19 11.98
N PHE A 197 -1.93 4.08 12.85
CA PHE A 197 -3.12 3.89 13.69
C PHE A 197 -4.30 4.64 13.08
N PRO A 198 -5.22 3.96 12.41
CA PRO A 198 -6.39 4.60 11.82
C PRO A 198 -7.48 4.82 12.86
N PHE A 199 -8.00 6.03 12.93
CA PHE A 199 -9.18 6.41 13.68
C PHE A 199 -10.27 6.80 12.69
N VAL A 200 -11.34 6.04 12.63
CA VAL A 200 -12.50 6.35 11.78
C VAL A 200 -13.69 6.60 12.69
N CYS A 201 -14.04 7.87 12.87
CA CYS A 201 -15.15 8.28 13.74
C CYS A 201 -16.47 7.71 13.24
N LYS A 202 -17.28 7.14 14.16
CA LYS A 202 -18.64 6.69 13.82
C LYS A 202 -19.57 7.85 13.50
N ASN A 203 -19.39 8.99 14.19
CA ASN A 203 -19.98 10.26 13.80
C ASN A 203 -18.93 11.10 13.09
N PRO A 204 -19.07 11.38 11.77
CA PRO A 204 -18.10 12.16 11.00
C PRO A 204 -17.83 13.58 11.54
N GLU A 205 -18.80 14.18 12.24
CA GLU A 205 -18.65 15.52 12.82
C GLU A 205 -17.58 15.56 13.92
N ASP A 206 -17.28 14.42 14.55
CA ASP A 206 -16.26 14.31 15.59
C ASP A 206 -14.82 14.32 15.06
N ARG A 207 -14.64 14.22 13.72
CA ARG A 207 -13.32 14.20 13.09
C ARG A 207 -12.49 15.45 13.41
N GLU A 208 -13.09 16.63 13.34
CA GLU A 208 -12.36 17.89 13.61
C GLU A 208 -12.00 18.01 15.10
N LYS A 209 -12.83 17.50 15.99
CA LYS A 209 -12.53 17.40 17.42
C LYS A 209 -11.32 16.48 17.66
N LEU A 210 -11.29 15.32 17.00
CA LEU A 210 -10.16 14.38 17.07
C LEU A 210 -8.85 15.02 16.57
N LYS A 211 -8.90 15.71 15.44
CA LYS A 211 -7.74 16.44 14.89
C LYS A 211 -7.23 17.48 15.88
N SER A 212 -8.14 18.25 16.50
CA SER A 212 -7.77 19.25 17.50
C SER A 212 -7.04 18.62 18.71
N ILE A 213 -7.47 17.41 19.14
CA ILE A 213 -6.78 16.67 20.21
C ILE A 213 -5.36 16.29 19.76
N PHE A 214 -5.18 15.83 18.54
CA PHE A 214 -3.85 15.49 18.01
C PHE A 214 -2.96 16.72 17.88
N ASP A 215 -3.49 17.84 17.39
CA ASP A 215 -2.77 19.10 17.27
C ASP A 215 -2.27 19.59 18.64
N GLU A 216 -3.11 19.55 19.69
CA GLU A 216 -2.73 19.91 21.04
C GLU A 216 -1.64 19.00 21.64
N LEU A 217 -1.61 17.73 21.22
CA LEU A 217 -0.55 16.79 21.60
C LEU A 217 0.72 16.92 20.75
N GLY A 218 0.70 17.78 19.72
CA GLY A 218 1.80 17.91 18.74
C GLY A 218 1.98 16.67 17.88
N ILE A 219 0.89 15.92 17.61
CA ILE A 219 0.91 14.71 16.81
C ILE A 219 0.50 15.01 15.38
N GLU A 220 1.40 14.73 14.42
CA GLU A 220 1.05 14.79 13.00
C GLU A 220 -0.01 13.76 12.67
N HIS A 221 -1.05 14.21 11.99
CA HIS A 221 -2.15 13.37 11.54
C HIS A 221 -2.47 13.61 10.07
N ARG A 222 -3.09 12.63 9.43
CA ARG A 222 -3.43 12.67 8.00
C ARG A 222 -4.81 12.06 7.76
N PRO A 223 -5.53 12.45 6.69
CA PRO A 223 -6.74 11.75 6.27
C PRO A 223 -6.40 10.30 5.89
N ILE A 224 -7.39 9.40 5.92
CA ILE A 224 -7.18 8.03 5.42
C ILE A 224 -6.88 8.10 3.92
N VAL A 225 -5.61 8.21 3.61
CA VAL A 225 -5.01 8.34 2.27
C VAL A 225 -5.82 9.30 1.38
N SER A 226 -6.38 8.82 0.27
CA SER A 226 -7.19 9.61 -0.68
C SER A 226 -8.68 9.68 -0.32
N GLY A 227 -9.12 9.03 0.76
CA GLY A 227 -10.54 8.92 1.10
C GLY A 227 -11.37 8.29 -0.03
N ASN A 228 -12.52 8.92 -0.37
CA ASN A 228 -13.33 8.46 -1.49
C ASN A 228 -12.81 9.02 -2.83
N LEU A 229 -12.20 8.16 -3.64
CA LEU A 229 -11.65 8.51 -4.96
C LEU A 229 -12.68 9.11 -5.92
N LEU A 230 -13.96 8.71 -5.84
CA LEU A 230 -15.01 9.21 -6.72
C LEU A 230 -15.33 10.70 -6.51
N LEU A 231 -14.87 11.28 -5.39
CA LEU A 231 -14.99 12.72 -5.12
C LEU A 231 -13.90 13.54 -5.81
N HIS A 232 -12.83 12.90 -6.27
CA HIS A 232 -11.73 13.61 -6.92
C HIS A 232 -12.07 14.06 -8.33
N PRO A 233 -11.57 15.25 -8.77
CA PRO A 233 -11.94 15.85 -10.07
C PRO A 233 -11.68 14.93 -11.27
N PHE A 234 -10.62 14.14 -11.27
CA PHE A 234 -10.25 13.25 -12.38
C PHE A 234 -11.20 12.04 -12.54
N LEU A 235 -11.95 11.69 -11.48
CA LEU A 235 -12.98 10.63 -11.49
C LEU A 235 -14.42 11.16 -11.47
N LYS A 236 -14.62 12.47 -11.56
CA LYS A 236 -15.94 13.10 -11.46
C LYS A 236 -17.01 12.49 -12.37
N LYS A 237 -16.61 12.02 -13.57
CA LYS A 237 -17.53 11.39 -14.52
C LYS A 237 -18.12 10.06 -14.04
N TRP A 238 -17.52 9.43 -13.04
CA TRP A 238 -17.99 8.17 -12.45
C TRP A 238 -18.58 8.33 -11.05
N LYS A 239 -18.74 9.58 -10.55
CA LYS A 239 -19.16 9.87 -9.18
C LYS A 239 -20.42 9.10 -8.76
N ASP A 240 -21.37 8.97 -9.67
CA ASP A 240 -22.68 8.34 -9.41
C ASP A 240 -22.77 6.92 -10.01
N SER A 241 -21.66 6.32 -10.43
CA SER A 241 -21.64 5.01 -11.08
C SER A 241 -21.84 3.84 -10.11
N VAL A 242 -21.53 4.06 -8.83
CA VAL A 242 -21.61 3.04 -7.76
C VAL A 242 -21.84 3.72 -6.41
N SER A 243 -22.57 3.06 -5.52
CA SER A 243 -22.71 3.49 -4.12
C SER A 243 -21.51 3.02 -3.29
N VAL A 244 -20.87 3.95 -2.59
CA VAL A 244 -19.67 3.68 -1.77
C VAL A 244 -19.78 4.28 -0.36
N PRO A 245 -20.77 3.82 0.43
CA PRO A 245 -21.04 4.37 1.76
C PRO A 245 -19.87 4.23 2.73
N ASN A 246 -19.09 3.15 2.66
CA ASN A 246 -17.95 2.94 3.55
C ASN A 246 -16.76 3.83 3.15
N ALA A 247 -16.48 3.99 1.84
CA ALA A 247 -15.49 4.96 1.39
C ALA A 247 -15.84 6.39 1.84
N ASN A 248 -17.13 6.74 1.90
CA ASN A 248 -17.59 8.01 2.46
C ASN A 248 -17.31 8.11 3.97
N LYS A 249 -17.52 7.04 4.75
CA LYS A 249 -17.17 7.02 6.19
C LYS A 249 -15.67 7.25 6.39
N LEU A 250 -14.81 6.59 5.61
CA LEU A 250 -13.36 6.82 5.63
C LEU A 250 -13.01 8.26 5.26
N ASN A 251 -13.65 8.80 4.23
CA ASN A 251 -13.39 10.16 3.75
C ASN A 251 -13.75 11.26 4.76
N TYR A 252 -14.94 11.14 5.36
CA TYR A 252 -15.45 12.19 6.23
C TYR A 252 -15.11 11.99 7.70
N GLY A 253 -14.97 10.76 8.17
CA GLY A 253 -14.68 10.43 9.58
C GLY A 253 -13.24 9.96 9.84
N GLY A 254 -12.47 9.67 8.77
CA GLY A 254 -11.19 9.02 8.90
C GLY A 254 -10.00 9.97 9.08
N VAL A 255 -9.12 9.59 10.02
CA VAL A 255 -7.81 10.21 10.27
C VAL A 255 -6.85 9.11 10.68
N TYR A 256 -5.58 9.19 10.32
CA TYR A 256 -4.56 8.32 10.92
C TYR A 256 -3.41 9.12 11.52
N ILE A 257 -2.77 8.52 12.52
CA ILE A 257 -1.47 8.94 13.07
C ILE A 257 -0.43 7.86 12.80
N GLY A 258 0.83 8.25 12.70
CA GLY A 258 1.92 7.32 12.35
C GLY A 258 2.15 6.25 13.43
N ASN A 259 2.42 5.03 12.99
CA ASN A 259 3.00 3.99 13.81
C ASN A 259 4.46 3.77 13.40
N SER A 260 5.36 3.68 14.37
CA SER A 260 6.77 3.40 14.11
C SER A 260 7.38 2.60 15.26
N GLN A 261 8.57 2.08 15.04
CA GLN A 261 9.35 1.39 16.07
C GLN A 261 9.73 2.29 17.27
N PHE A 262 9.55 3.60 17.15
CA PHE A 262 9.86 4.57 18.23
C PHE A 262 8.66 4.91 19.09
N ILE A 263 7.45 4.48 18.70
CA ILE A 263 6.24 4.71 19.50
C ILE A 263 6.26 3.78 20.71
N THR A 264 6.05 4.36 21.88
CA THR A 264 5.98 3.63 23.14
C THR A 264 4.54 3.50 23.62
N LYS A 265 4.27 2.53 24.50
CA LYS A 265 2.96 2.38 25.14
C LYS A 265 2.54 3.64 25.90
N ASP A 266 3.47 4.32 26.56
CA ASP A 266 3.19 5.56 27.30
C ASP A 266 2.73 6.69 26.38
N MET A 267 3.30 6.77 25.15
CA MET A 267 2.82 7.72 24.13
C MET A 267 1.38 7.39 23.72
N MET A 268 1.06 6.11 23.53
CA MET A 268 -0.29 5.67 23.16
C MET A 268 -1.30 5.90 24.30
N VAL A 269 -0.92 5.64 25.55
CA VAL A 269 -1.74 5.94 26.73
C VAL A 269 -2.13 7.43 26.76
N LYS A 270 -1.16 8.34 26.53
CA LYS A 270 -1.45 9.78 26.47
C LYS A 270 -2.48 10.14 25.40
N VAL A 271 -2.43 9.48 24.24
CA VAL A 271 -3.41 9.68 23.17
C VAL A 271 -4.80 9.23 23.62
N PHE A 272 -4.92 8.02 24.16
CA PHE A 272 -6.21 7.49 24.62
C PHE A 272 -6.80 8.28 25.80
N ASP A 273 -5.98 8.70 26.76
CA ASP A 273 -6.40 9.51 27.88
C ASP A 273 -6.89 10.90 27.43
N ALA A 274 -6.19 11.51 26.47
CA ALA A 274 -6.62 12.78 25.89
C ALA A 274 -7.95 12.64 25.15
N ILE A 275 -8.13 11.59 24.35
CA ILE A 275 -9.40 11.28 23.69
C ILE A 275 -10.49 11.11 24.76
N LYS A 276 -10.29 10.24 25.74
CA LYS A 276 -11.27 9.96 26.79
C LYS A 276 -11.66 11.19 27.61
N THR A 277 -10.74 12.10 27.85
CA THR A 277 -10.96 13.30 28.70
C THR A 277 -11.68 14.40 27.92
N LYS A 278 -11.44 14.49 26.62
CA LYS A 278 -11.91 15.60 25.79
C LYS A 278 -13.09 15.25 24.91
N TRP A 279 -13.45 13.95 24.80
CA TRP A 279 -14.58 13.48 23.97
C TRP A 279 -15.91 13.71 24.68
#